data_f15f42e6e5e90d8c44a7c6e37304a98a
#
_entry.id   f15f42e6e5e90d8c44a7c6e37304a98a
#
_cell.length_a   1.000
_cell.length_b   1.000
_cell.length_c   1.000
_cell.angle_alpha   90.00
_cell.angle_beta   90.00
_cell.angle_gamma   90.00
#
_symmetry.space_group_name_H-M   'P 1'
#
loop_
_entity.id
_entity.type
_entity.pdbx_description
1 polymer ?
#
loop_
_entity_poly.entity_id
_entity_poly.type
_entity_poly.pdbx_seq_one_letter_code
_entity_poly.pdbx_strand_id
1 'polypeptide(L)'
;MIARAARAAASALATIALVGALAACSSDPLAEQYRAGDNKGFIAADGTRVVLIPEAERTEPIEFEGVLDTGGTISSDDLAGMAVAVNFWYAACAPCRVEAPVLEEAHQALDGEDVAFLGVNLYDGAEASQAFAETYGVTYPSALTTVDGSIKLAFAGQTPLNAVPVTLVLDTEGRVAARIIGQLTEASVLETLLRDALDAS
;
A
#
# COMPACT_ATOMS: atom_id res chain seq x y z
N MET A 1 -23.37 -62.81 7.95
CA MET A 1 -23.91 -61.42 8.15
C MET A 1 -22.91 -60.45 8.78
N ILE A 2 -22.02 -60.91 9.66
CA ILE A 2 -21.03 -60.06 10.40
C ILE A 2 -20.02 -59.35 9.46
N ALA A 3 -19.55 -59.97 8.40
CA ALA A 3 -18.57 -59.40 7.48
C ALA A 3 -19.08 -58.23 6.63
N ARG A 4 -20.41 -58.15 6.38
CA ARG A 4 -21.02 -57.01 5.65
C ARG A 4 -21.18 -55.79 6.54
N ALA A 5 -21.51 -55.97 7.83
CA ALA A 5 -21.61 -54.90 8.80
C ALA A 5 -20.25 -54.25 9.09
N ALA A 6 -19.20 -55.03 9.19
CA ALA A 6 -17.83 -54.50 9.38
C ALA A 6 -17.30 -53.66 8.22
N ARG A 7 -17.65 -54.01 6.97
CA ARG A 7 -17.28 -53.24 5.78
C ARG A 7 -18.07 -51.92 5.67
N ALA A 8 -19.31 -51.90 6.06
CA ALA A 8 -20.15 -50.69 6.08
C ALA A 8 -19.63 -49.68 7.15
N ALA A 9 -19.25 -50.17 8.32
CA ALA A 9 -18.68 -49.33 9.39
C ALA A 9 -17.32 -48.74 9.01
N ALA A 10 -16.46 -49.52 8.34
CA ALA A 10 -15.15 -49.01 7.88
C ALA A 10 -15.32 -47.96 6.79
N SER A 11 -16.27 -48.08 5.87
CA SER A 11 -16.54 -47.07 4.83
C SER A 11 -17.12 -45.77 5.41
N ALA A 12 -17.96 -45.84 6.45
CA ALA A 12 -18.49 -44.65 7.10
C ALA A 12 -17.43 -43.86 7.88
N LEU A 13 -16.51 -44.55 8.54
CA LEU A 13 -15.36 -43.93 9.22
C LEU A 13 -14.41 -43.26 8.26
N ALA A 14 -14.12 -43.84 7.09
CA ALA A 14 -13.25 -43.27 6.07
C ALA A 14 -13.86 -42.00 5.45
N THR A 15 -15.18 -41.95 5.25
CA THR A 15 -15.85 -40.75 4.73
C THR A 15 -15.87 -39.61 5.73
N ILE A 16 -16.05 -39.87 7.02
CA ILE A 16 -16.00 -38.84 8.07
C ILE A 16 -14.59 -38.29 8.23
N ALA A 17 -13.53 -39.11 8.12
CA ALA A 17 -12.15 -38.65 8.17
C ALA A 17 -11.77 -37.79 6.97
N LEU A 18 -12.30 -38.06 5.76
CA LEU A 18 -12.03 -37.29 4.56
C LEU A 18 -12.71 -35.91 4.58
N VAL A 19 -13.94 -35.82 5.13
CA VAL A 19 -14.65 -34.55 5.30
C VAL A 19 -14.00 -33.68 6.38
N GLY A 20 -13.46 -34.28 7.45
CA GLY A 20 -12.72 -33.57 8.49
C GLY A 20 -11.38 -32.98 8.00
N ALA A 21 -10.71 -33.64 7.04
CA ALA A 21 -9.46 -33.15 6.46
C ALA A 21 -9.64 -31.93 5.52
N LEU A 22 -10.79 -31.78 4.88
CA LEU A 22 -11.13 -30.63 4.03
C LEU A 22 -11.48 -29.37 4.82
N ALA A 23 -11.89 -29.50 6.07
CA ALA A 23 -12.18 -28.35 6.95
C ALA A 23 -10.94 -27.75 7.62
N ALA A 24 -9.79 -28.44 7.58
CA ALA A 24 -8.54 -28.00 8.21
C ALA A 24 -7.69 -27.04 7.36
N CYS A 25 -8.10 -26.74 6.11
CA CYS A 25 -7.30 -25.95 5.16
C CYS A 25 -7.78 -24.52 4.96
N SER A 26 -8.51 -23.91 5.89
CA SER A 26 -9.00 -22.54 5.71
C SER A 26 -8.74 -21.57 6.86
N SER A 27 -7.71 -21.79 7.66
CA SER A 27 -7.18 -20.71 8.50
C SER A 27 -6.07 -20.00 7.74
N ASP A 28 -6.45 -19.00 6.95
CA ASP A 28 -5.52 -18.01 6.44
C ASP A 28 -5.10 -17.13 7.63
N PRO A 29 -3.83 -17.17 8.07
CA PRO A 29 -3.36 -16.37 9.20
C PRO A 29 -3.56 -14.87 8.97
N LEU A 30 -3.54 -14.43 7.70
CA LEU A 30 -3.80 -13.05 7.30
C LEU A 30 -5.26 -12.67 7.52
N ALA A 31 -6.18 -13.57 7.14
CA ALA A 31 -7.62 -13.36 7.37
C ALA A 31 -7.99 -13.40 8.87
N GLU A 32 -7.26 -14.17 9.69
CA GLU A 32 -7.45 -14.16 11.15
C GLU A 32 -6.89 -12.88 11.77
N GLN A 33 -5.74 -12.40 11.31
CA GLN A 33 -5.15 -11.13 11.75
C GLN A 33 -6.02 -9.93 11.39
N TYR A 34 -6.62 -9.94 10.19
CA TYR A 34 -7.58 -8.91 9.75
C TYR A 34 -8.88 -8.95 10.57
N ARG A 35 -9.40 -10.17 10.89
CA ARG A 35 -10.61 -10.34 11.72
C ARG A 35 -10.37 -10.05 13.20
N ALA A 36 -9.16 -10.18 13.69
CA ALA A 36 -8.81 -9.86 15.07
C ALA A 36 -8.98 -8.37 15.40
N GLY A 37 -9.07 -7.50 14.39
CA GLY A 37 -9.53 -6.11 14.53
C GLY A 37 -8.69 -5.24 15.47
N ASP A 38 -7.42 -5.64 15.71
CA ASP A 38 -6.54 -4.87 16.60
C ASP A 38 -5.88 -3.66 15.91
N ASN A 39 -6.31 -3.33 14.69
CA ASN A 39 -5.94 -2.15 13.89
C ASN A 39 -4.44 -1.82 13.84
N LYS A 40 -3.56 -2.83 14.04
CA LYS A 40 -2.10 -2.63 14.08
C LYS A 40 -1.40 -2.87 12.75
N GLY A 41 -2.17 -3.17 11.70
CA GLY A 41 -1.63 -3.50 10.39
C GLY A 41 -1.23 -4.98 10.27
N PHE A 42 -0.64 -5.34 9.14
CA PHE A 42 -0.24 -6.71 8.85
C PHE A 42 1.13 -6.77 8.17
N ILE A 43 1.75 -7.95 8.22
CA ILE A 43 2.97 -8.25 7.47
C ILE A 43 2.59 -9.27 6.41
N ALA A 44 2.72 -8.91 5.14
CA ALA A 44 2.50 -9.81 4.02
C ALA A 44 3.57 -10.92 3.97
N ALA A 45 3.28 -12.00 3.26
CA ALA A 45 4.19 -13.15 3.14
C ALA A 45 5.55 -12.81 2.52
N ASP A 46 5.62 -11.74 1.74
CA ASP A 46 6.82 -11.18 1.10
C ASP A 46 7.65 -10.25 2.01
N GLY A 47 7.19 -9.99 3.24
CA GLY A 47 7.82 -9.12 4.21
C GLY A 47 7.35 -7.65 4.15
N THR A 48 6.47 -7.27 3.24
CA THR A 48 5.83 -5.95 3.19
C THR A 48 5.02 -5.75 4.45
N ARG A 49 5.24 -4.62 5.12
CA ARG A 49 4.50 -4.29 6.34
C ARG A 49 3.53 -3.14 6.10
N VAL A 50 2.26 -3.42 6.29
CA VAL A 50 1.20 -2.41 6.31
C VAL A 50 0.87 -2.06 7.75
N VAL A 51 0.90 -0.77 8.08
CA VAL A 51 0.54 -0.23 9.39
C VAL A 51 -0.66 0.68 9.19
N LEU A 52 -1.81 0.29 9.73
CA LEU A 52 -3.02 1.12 9.76
C LEU A 52 -2.98 2.06 10.96
N ILE A 53 -3.45 3.30 10.78
CA ILE A 53 -3.55 4.29 11.84
C ILE A 53 -5.03 4.60 12.03
N PRO A 54 -5.62 4.16 13.15
CA PRO A 54 -6.99 4.50 13.49
C PRO A 54 -7.20 6.01 13.46
N GLU A 55 -8.37 6.47 13.03
CA GLU A 55 -8.67 7.90 12.89
C GLU A 55 -8.34 8.71 14.16
N ALA A 56 -8.69 8.18 15.32
CA ALA A 56 -8.41 8.83 16.62
C ALA A 56 -6.90 8.91 16.97
N GLU A 57 -6.03 8.19 16.27
CA GLU A 57 -4.59 8.16 16.48
C GLU A 57 -3.82 8.88 15.35
N ARG A 58 -4.52 9.38 14.31
CA ARG A 58 -3.90 10.15 13.22
C ARG A 58 -3.38 11.47 13.77
N THR A 59 -2.20 11.86 13.29
CA THR A 59 -1.60 13.17 13.65
C THR A 59 -2.25 14.30 12.85
N GLU A 60 -1.77 15.54 13.09
CA GLU A 60 -2.20 16.70 12.29
C GLU A 60 -1.95 16.49 10.80
N PRO A 61 -2.70 17.18 9.91
CA PRO A 61 -2.46 17.22 8.48
C PRO A 61 -1.00 17.55 8.13
N ILE A 62 -0.49 16.93 7.07
CA ILE A 62 0.86 17.22 6.59
C ILE A 62 0.79 18.31 5.54
N GLU A 63 1.28 19.49 5.90
CA GLU A 63 1.47 20.58 4.96
C GLU A 63 2.81 20.41 4.23
N PHE A 64 2.79 20.44 2.90
CA PHE A 64 3.98 20.31 2.07
C PHE A 64 3.88 21.11 0.78
N GLU A 65 5.05 21.46 0.25
CA GLU A 65 5.24 21.94 -1.11
C GLU A 65 6.38 21.14 -1.75
N GLY A 66 6.37 20.99 -3.07
CA GLY A 66 7.40 20.28 -3.82
C GLY A 66 7.50 20.77 -5.25
N VAL A 67 8.70 20.67 -5.82
CA VAL A 67 8.96 20.96 -7.23
C VAL A 67 8.84 19.68 -8.03
N LEU A 68 7.97 19.67 -9.06
CA LEU A 68 7.74 18.51 -9.91
C LEU A 68 8.89 18.30 -10.91
N ASP A 69 9.12 17.03 -11.26
CA ASP A 69 10.12 16.64 -12.28
C ASP A 69 9.77 17.11 -13.70
N THR A 70 8.50 17.37 -13.96
CA THR A 70 8.00 17.97 -15.22
C THR A 70 8.06 19.51 -15.23
N GLY A 71 8.47 20.13 -14.13
CA GLY A 71 8.40 21.56 -13.88
C GLY A 71 7.08 21.96 -13.18
N GLY A 72 7.09 23.16 -12.57
CA GLY A 72 6.01 23.59 -11.70
C GLY A 72 6.13 23.06 -10.27
N THR A 73 5.08 23.26 -9.50
CA THR A 73 5.01 22.92 -8.07
C THR A 73 3.75 22.15 -7.76
N ILE A 74 3.75 21.44 -6.65
CA ILE A 74 2.59 20.81 -6.04
C ILE A 74 2.60 21.11 -4.55
N SER A 75 1.44 21.29 -3.96
CA SER A 75 1.24 21.52 -2.53
C SER A 75 0.18 20.59 -1.96
N SER A 76 0.11 20.48 -0.64
CA SER A 76 -0.98 19.81 0.07
C SER A 76 -2.36 20.44 -0.25
N ASP A 77 -2.41 21.76 -0.50
CA ASP A 77 -3.66 22.45 -0.83
C ASP A 77 -4.23 22.01 -2.19
N ASP A 78 -3.35 21.67 -3.15
CA ASP A 78 -3.79 21.16 -4.48
C ASP A 78 -4.45 19.78 -4.38
N LEU A 79 -4.23 19.06 -3.28
CA LEU A 79 -4.72 17.70 -3.02
C LEU A 79 -5.79 17.66 -1.90
N ALA A 80 -6.25 18.82 -1.45
CA ALA A 80 -7.23 18.91 -0.38
C ALA A 80 -8.55 18.21 -0.73
N GLY A 81 -9.06 17.38 0.18
CA GLY A 81 -10.29 16.61 -0.02
C GLY A 81 -10.11 15.29 -0.77
N MET A 82 -8.89 14.96 -1.19
CA MET A 82 -8.56 13.67 -1.82
C MET A 82 -7.88 12.73 -0.83
N ALA A 83 -8.06 11.43 -1.01
CA ALA A 83 -7.13 10.46 -0.43
C ALA A 83 -5.86 10.40 -1.29
N VAL A 84 -4.68 10.41 -0.67
CA VAL A 84 -3.43 10.55 -1.41
C VAL A 84 -2.47 9.40 -1.12
N ALA A 85 -1.96 8.75 -2.18
CA ALA A 85 -0.81 7.86 -2.10
C ALA A 85 0.48 8.66 -2.31
N VAL A 86 1.33 8.75 -1.28
CA VAL A 86 2.65 9.40 -1.37
C VAL A 86 3.72 8.33 -1.34
N ASN A 87 4.35 8.05 -2.48
CA ASN A 87 5.37 7.01 -2.63
C ASN A 87 6.79 7.61 -2.64
N PHE A 88 7.64 7.17 -1.71
CA PHE A 88 9.05 7.59 -1.61
C PHE A 88 9.95 6.59 -2.33
N TRP A 89 10.74 7.08 -3.29
CA TRP A 89 11.49 6.25 -4.21
C TRP A 89 12.76 6.90 -4.77
N TYR A 90 13.56 6.17 -5.52
CA TYR A 90 14.63 6.69 -6.39
C TYR A 90 14.94 5.68 -7.52
N ALA A 91 15.53 6.16 -8.63
CA ALA A 91 15.66 5.38 -9.86
C ALA A 91 16.57 4.13 -9.74
N ALA A 92 17.60 4.15 -8.90
CA ALA A 92 18.49 3.01 -8.68
C ALA A 92 17.96 1.97 -7.66
N CYS A 93 16.84 2.25 -7.00
CA CYS A 93 16.20 1.36 -6.02
C CYS A 93 15.60 0.15 -6.72
N ALA A 94 16.13 -1.04 -6.51
CA ALA A 94 15.64 -2.24 -7.17
C ALA A 94 14.19 -2.60 -6.82
N PRO A 95 13.75 -2.62 -5.54
CA PRO A 95 12.35 -2.88 -5.21
C PRO A 95 11.40 -1.78 -5.70
N CYS A 96 11.83 -0.50 -5.78
CA CYS A 96 11.01 0.58 -6.34
C CYS A 96 10.69 0.35 -7.84
N ARG A 97 11.64 -0.22 -8.59
CA ARG A 97 11.42 -0.59 -10.00
C ARG A 97 10.39 -1.71 -10.16
N VAL A 98 10.34 -2.63 -9.20
CA VAL A 98 9.39 -3.75 -9.23
C VAL A 98 8.00 -3.29 -8.84
N GLU A 99 7.87 -2.36 -7.88
CA GLU A 99 6.55 -1.87 -7.45
C GLU A 99 5.94 -0.81 -8.38
N ALA A 100 6.75 -0.08 -9.16
CA ALA A 100 6.25 1.02 -9.99
C ALA A 100 5.07 0.64 -10.90
N PRO A 101 5.08 -0.49 -11.63
CA PRO A 101 3.91 -0.94 -12.41
C PRO A 101 2.69 -1.28 -11.52
N VAL A 102 2.91 -1.74 -10.29
CA VAL A 102 1.83 -2.08 -9.34
C VAL A 102 1.16 -0.82 -8.80
N LEU A 103 1.96 0.21 -8.52
CA LEU A 103 1.44 1.53 -8.14
C LEU A 103 0.66 2.17 -9.29
N GLU A 104 1.15 2.06 -10.51
CA GLU A 104 0.45 2.55 -11.70
C GLU A 104 -0.86 1.80 -11.94
N GLU A 105 -0.89 0.47 -11.73
CA GLU A 105 -2.13 -0.32 -11.80
C GLU A 105 -3.17 0.19 -10.80
N ALA A 106 -2.77 0.46 -9.55
CA ALA A 106 -3.67 1.04 -8.55
C ALA A 106 -4.12 2.46 -8.94
N HIS A 107 -3.22 3.28 -9.50
CA HIS A 107 -3.55 4.62 -9.98
C HIS A 107 -4.62 4.58 -11.07
N GLN A 108 -4.46 3.70 -12.06
CA GLN A 108 -5.43 3.56 -13.16
C GLN A 108 -6.77 2.96 -12.69
N ALA A 109 -6.74 2.04 -11.71
CA ALA A 109 -7.95 1.43 -11.17
C ALA A 109 -8.82 2.42 -10.39
N LEU A 110 -8.23 3.51 -9.87
CA LEU A 110 -8.89 4.57 -9.11
C LEU A 110 -9.17 5.83 -9.96
N ASP A 111 -9.00 5.76 -11.28
CA ASP A 111 -9.28 6.88 -12.17
C ASP A 111 -10.75 7.31 -12.05
N GLY A 112 -10.96 8.60 -11.81
CA GLY A 112 -12.29 9.21 -11.61
C GLY A 112 -12.82 9.15 -10.17
N GLU A 113 -12.08 8.57 -9.22
CA GLU A 113 -12.32 8.71 -7.78
C GLU A 113 -11.54 9.93 -7.23
N ASP A 114 -11.93 10.46 -6.05
CA ASP A 114 -11.23 11.58 -5.39
C ASP A 114 -9.94 11.09 -4.74
N VAL A 115 -9.05 10.53 -5.57
CA VAL A 115 -7.76 9.94 -5.19
C VAL A 115 -6.65 10.57 -6.01
N ALA A 116 -5.52 10.85 -5.36
CA ALA A 116 -4.31 11.32 -6.02
C ALA A 116 -3.10 10.44 -5.71
N PHE A 117 -2.15 10.40 -6.65
CA PHE A 117 -0.85 9.74 -6.48
C PHE A 117 0.26 10.77 -6.64
N LEU A 118 1.25 10.73 -5.73
CA LEU A 118 2.43 11.59 -5.75
C LEU A 118 3.68 10.76 -5.47
N GLY A 119 4.58 10.69 -6.42
CA GLY A 119 5.94 10.23 -6.18
C GLY A 119 6.77 11.30 -5.46
N VAL A 120 7.63 10.90 -4.54
CA VAL A 120 8.65 11.77 -3.93
C VAL A 120 10.00 11.13 -4.20
N ASN A 121 10.69 11.65 -5.21
CA ASN A 121 12.03 11.18 -5.57
C ASN A 121 13.08 11.78 -4.63
N LEU A 122 13.83 10.90 -3.96
CA LEU A 122 14.74 11.30 -2.87
C LEU A 122 16.15 11.70 -3.32
N TYR A 123 16.59 11.23 -4.50
CA TYR A 123 18.03 11.34 -4.84
C TYR A 123 18.31 11.72 -6.28
N ASP A 124 17.34 11.60 -7.20
CA ASP A 124 17.58 11.83 -8.62
C ASP A 124 17.14 13.23 -9.06
N GLY A 125 17.66 13.68 -10.18
CA GLY A 125 17.19 14.89 -10.88
C GLY A 125 16.04 14.57 -11.84
N ALA A 126 15.49 15.62 -12.45
CA ALA A 126 14.31 15.55 -13.33
C ALA A 126 14.47 14.55 -14.49
N GLU A 127 15.61 14.56 -15.17
CA GLU A 127 15.88 13.68 -16.31
C GLU A 127 15.81 12.19 -15.92
N ALA A 128 16.41 11.80 -14.78
CA ALA A 128 16.38 10.42 -14.32
C ALA A 128 15.00 10.02 -13.78
N SER A 129 14.25 10.94 -13.14
CA SER A 129 12.87 10.73 -12.71
C SER A 129 11.95 10.48 -13.90
N GLN A 130 12.02 11.32 -14.93
CA GLN A 130 11.21 11.17 -16.14
C GLN A 130 11.55 9.90 -16.92
N ALA A 131 12.86 9.56 -17.05
CA ALA A 131 13.30 8.33 -17.71
C ALA A 131 12.79 7.07 -16.96
N PHE A 132 12.71 7.13 -15.63
CA PHE A 132 12.11 6.07 -14.83
C PHE A 132 10.61 5.96 -15.12
N ALA A 133 9.87 7.08 -15.09
CA ALA A 133 8.45 7.12 -15.38
C ALA A 133 8.12 6.54 -16.77
N GLU A 134 8.88 6.95 -17.79
CA GLU A 134 8.76 6.39 -19.15
C GLU A 134 9.05 4.88 -19.19
N THR A 135 10.10 4.42 -18.50
CA THR A 135 10.52 3.01 -18.52
C THR A 135 9.50 2.08 -17.85
N TYR A 136 8.90 2.52 -16.74
CA TYR A 136 7.98 1.70 -15.94
C TYR A 136 6.51 2.05 -16.14
N GLY A 137 6.20 2.98 -17.04
CA GLY A 137 4.85 3.37 -17.41
C GLY A 137 4.12 4.20 -16.35
N VAL A 138 4.86 4.87 -15.45
CA VAL A 138 4.28 5.71 -14.39
C VAL A 138 3.73 7.00 -15.00
N THR A 139 2.47 7.34 -14.70
CA THR A 139 1.78 8.52 -15.26
C THR A 139 1.47 9.60 -14.22
N TYR A 140 1.51 9.29 -12.94
CA TYR A 140 1.35 10.27 -11.87
C TYR A 140 2.65 11.09 -11.63
N PRO A 141 2.53 12.35 -11.13
CA PRO A 141 3.67 13.24 -10.98
C PRO A 141 4.64 12.82 -9.86
N SER A 142 5.91 13.23 -9.98
CA SER A 142 6.91 13.07 -8.92
C SER A 142 7.53 14.41 -8.52
N ALA A 143 7.60 14.68 -7.20
CA ALA A 143 8.34 15.80 -6.63
C ALA A 143 9.80 15.42 -6.37
N LEU A 144 10.71 16.37 -6.59
CA LEU A 144 12.17 16.17 -6.50
C LEU A 144 12.74 16.80 -5.23
N THR A 145 13.22 15.98 -4.30
CA THR A 145 13.86 16.50 -3.07
C THR A 145 15.25 17.08 -3.31
N THR A 146 15.86 16.80 -4.46
CA THR A 146 17.16 17.36 -4.86
C THR A 146 17.09 18.82 -5.31
N VAL A 147 15.89 19.29 -5.69
CA VAL A 147 15.62 20.68 -6.06
C VAL A 147 15.16 21.46 -4.83
N ASP A 148 14.21 20.90 -4.09
CA ASP A 148 13.71 21.45 -2.82
C ASP A 148 13.47 20.30 -1.81
N GLY A 149 14.21 20.33 -0.72
CA GLY A 149 14.11 19.31 0.34
C GLY A 149 12.95 19.52 1.31
N SER A 150 12.14 20.56 1.16
CA SER A 150 11.02 20.90 2.06
C SER A 150 10.00 19.77 2.15
N ILE A 151 9.60 19.20 1.01
CA ILE A 151 8.67 18.05 0.97
C ILE A 151 9.21 16.85 1.75
N LYS A 152 10.50 16.52 1.63
CA LYS A 152 11.11 15.44 2.42
C LYS A 152 11.05 15.72 3.91
N LEU A 153 11.24 16.99 4.29
CA LEU A 153 11.23 17.42 5.68
C LEU A 153 9.82 17.35 6.28
N ALA A 154 8.80 17.70 5.51
CA ALA A 154 7.40 17.61 5.92
C ALA A 154 7.01 16.17 6.34
N PHE A 155 7.52 15.17 5.65
CA PHE A 155 7.24 13.76 5.94
C PHE A 155 8.26 13.07 6.88
N ALA A 156 9.30 13.75 7.34
CA ALA A 156 10.42 13.14 8.10
C ALA A 156 10.00 12.48 9.42
N GLY A 157 8.92 12.90 10.05
CA GLY A 157 8.38 12.32 11.28
C GLY A 157 7.46 11.11 11.07
N GLN A 158 7.06 10.84 9.83
CA GLN A 158 6.00 9.85 9.53
C GLN A 158 6.54 8.46 9.20
N THR A 159 7.74 8.39 8.63
CA THR A 159 8.36 7.13 8.21
C THR A 159 9.88 7.29 8.10
N PRO A 160 10.67 6.22 8.25
CA PRO A 160 12.10 6.27 7.98
C PRO A 160 12.35 6.40 6.46
N LEU A 161 12.51 7.64 5.98
CA LEU A 161 12.69 7.98 4.56
C LEU A 161 13.97 7.44 3.91
N ASN A 162 14.84 6.77 4.66
CA ASN A 162 16.03 6.07 4.17
C ASN A 162 15.77 4.57 3.88
N ALA A 163 14.59 4.07 4.18
CA ALA A 163 14.21 2.66 4.00
C ALA A 163 13.18 2.51 2.87
N VAL A 164 13.46 3.10 1.71
CA VAL A 164 12.59 3.04 0.52
C VAL A 164 12.58 1.65 -0.14
N PRO A 165 11.47 1.25 -0.78
CA PRO A 165 10.27 2.05 -0.96
C PRO A 165 9.39 2.13 0.28
N VAL A 166 8.70 3.24 0.43
CA VAL A 166 7.65 3.45 1.42
C VAL A 166 6.51 4.20 0.75
N THR A 167 5.28 3.75 0.96
CA THR A 167 4.08 4.48 0.54
C THR A 167 3.28 4.89 1.76
N LEU A 168 2.96 6.16 1.87
CA LEU A 168 2.00 6.69 2.84
C LEU A 168 0.65 6.86 2.16
N VAL A 169 -0.41 6.52 2.87
CA VAL A 169 -1.78 6.86 2.49
C VAL A 169 -2.25 7.99 3.38
N LEU A 170 -2.60 9.11 2.79
CA LEU A 170 -3.20 10.24 3.49
C LEU A 170 -4.72 10.19 3.30
N ASP A 171 -5.46 10.57 4.34
CA ASP A 171 -6.91 10.78 4.27
C ASP A 171 -7.26 12.13 3.64
N THR A 172 -8.54 12.41 3.46
CA THR A 172 -9.04 13.65 2.83
C THR A 172 -8.71 14.92 3.60
N GLU A 173 -8.29 14.79 4.87
CA GLU A 173 -7.79 15.90 5.68
C GLU A 173 -6.26 16.04 5.61
N GLY A 174 -5.56 15.19 4.86
CA GLY A 174 -4.10 15.19 4.73
C GLY A 174 -3.35 14.51 5.88
N ARG A 175 -4.03 13.72 6.72
CA ARG A 175 -3.44 12.98 7.84
C ARG A 175 -3.04 11.58 7.40
N VAL A 176 -1.96 11.03 7.94
CA VAL A 176 -1.52 9.67 7.60
C VAL A 176 -2.49 8.62 8.15
N ALA A 177 -3.18 7.92 7.25
CA ALA A 177 -4.11 6.84 7.55
C ALA A 177 -3.44 5.45 7.50
N ALA A 178 -2.45 5.27 6.62
CA ALA A 178 -1.69 4.02 6.54
C ALA A 178 -0.25 4.24 6.08
N ARG A 179 0.61 3.26 6.39
CA ARG A 179 2.00 3.19 5.93
C ARG A 179 2.26 1.81 5.34
N ILE A 180 2.77 1.76 4.13
CA ILE A 180 3.29 0.53 3.50
C ILE A 180 4.80 0.66 3.52
N ILE A 181 5.49 -0.22 4.24
CA ILE A 181 6.95 -0.20 4.41
C ILE A 181 7.52 -1.42 3.70
N GLY A 182 8.32 -1.18 2.68
CA GLY A 182 8.79 -2.18 1.73
C GLY A 182 8.02 -2.15 0.43
N GLN A 183 8.37 -3.07 -0.47
CA GLN A 183 7.82 -3.16 -1.81
C GLN A 183 6.33 -3.54 -1.80
N LEU A 184 5.49 -2.77 -2.46
CA LEU A 184 4.11 -3.14 -2.74
C LEU A 184 4.09 -4.20 -3.85
N THR A 185 3.39 -5.32 -3.62
CA THR A 185 3.30 -6.44 -4.57
C THR A 185 1.93 -6.61 -5.22
N GLU A 186 0.89 -6.02 -4.62
CA GLU A 186 -0.49 -6.13 -5.11
C GLU A 186 -1.19 -4.77 -5.09
N ALA A 187 -1.69 -4.32 -6.23
CA ALA A 187 -2.39 -3.04 -6.39
C ALA A 187 -3.64 -2.94 -5.49
N SER A 188 -4.38 -4.05 -5.37
CA SER A 188 -5.61 -4.14 -4.56
C SER A 188 -5.43 -3.77 -3.09
N VAL A 189 -4.24 -3.95 -2.54
CA VAL A 189 -3.92 -3.53 -1.16
C VAL A 189 -3.97 -2.00 -1.06
N LEU A 190 -3.31 -1.30 -1.99
CA LEU A 190 -3.28 0.17 -1.99
C LEU A 190 -4.64 0.76 -2.35
N GLU A 191 -5.35 0.15 -3.31
CA GLU A 191 -6.72 0.56 -3.67
C GLU A 191 -7.66 0.51 -2.47
N THR A 192 -7.61 -0.59 -1.70
CA THR A 192 -8.44 -0.73 -0.50
C THR A 192 -8.11 0.34 0.54
N LEU A 193 -6.82 0.57 0.80
CA LEU A 193 -6.38 1.57 1.77
C LEU A 193 -6.79 3.00 1.37
N LEU A 194 -6.75 3.33 0.07
CA LEU A 194 -7.16 4.64 -0.42
C LEU A 194 -8.68 4.84 -0.33
N ARG A 195 -9.48 3.81 -0.69
CA ARG A 195 -10.95 3.88 -0.51
C ARG A 195 -11.34 3.96 0.97
N ASP A 196 -10.70 3.20 1.85
CA ASP A 196 -10.91 3.31 3.30
C ASP A 196 -10.56 4.70 3.83
N ALA A 197 -9.52 5.34 3.26
CA ALA A 197 -9.12 6.70 3.63
C ALA A 197 -10.09 7.77 3.11
N LEU A 198 -10.75 7.56 1.98
CA LEU A 198 -11.85 8.41 1.48
C LEU A 198 -13.09 8.32 2.38
N ASP A 199 -13.46 7.11 2.82
CA ASP A 199 -14.68 6.85 3.58
C ASP A 199 -14.58 7.28 5.05
N ALA A 200 -13.36 7.46 5.57
CA ALA A 200 -13.07 7.79 6.97
C ALA A 200 -13.14 9.30 7.30
N SER A 201 -13.90 10.12 6.53
CA SER A 201 -13.93 11.59 6.61
C SER A 201 -15.26 12.10 7.14
#